data_c6e878567ef83f5d03ef307ee40db989
#
_entry.id   c6e878567ef83f5d03ef307ee40db989
#
_cell.length_a   1.000
_cell.length_b   1.000
_cell.length_c   1.000
_cell.angle_alpha   90.00
_cell.angle_beta   90.00
_cell.angle_gamma   90.00
#
_symmetry.space_group_name_H-M   'P 1'
#
loop_
_entity.id
_entity.type
_entity.pdbx_description
1 polymer ?
#
loop_
_entity_poly.entity_id
_entity_poly.type
_entity_poly.pdbx_seq_one_letter_code
_entity_poly.pdbx_strand_id
1 'polypeptide(L)'
;MPDDADPMDAEFGTVAEWTAEVASQLGRDYVIPAACRGSGQPAALDWLLTELDPAPGAWLVDVGAGLGGPDAFAAAEAGIRPLLLEPEHAACQASARLFGLPVIQADATALPLADGRADVAWSLGVLCTLPGRDAQLAMLRELRRIVRPGGRIGLLVYVAVRQPLDDPPEGDHFPAGHVLDSLVRRAGLAVLAAANAHRMSPPPADWRNRVEAVERELHRRFGQTTQLRTSDEQSARIGKLLESGQLTTQVLVLSGR
;
A
#
# COMPACT_ATOMS: atom_id res chain seq x y z
N MET A 1 -0.42 8.37 -28.55
CA MET A 1 -0.11 9.55 -27.72
C MET A 1 0.30 9.01 -26.36
N PRO A 2 1.57 8.93 -26.03
CA PRO A 2 2.00 8.77 -24.67
C PRO A 2 2.33 10.18 -24.19
N ASP A 3 1.75 10.64 -23.12
CA ASP A 3 2.25 11.76 -22.31
C ASP A 3 1.11 12.56 -21.67
N ASP A 4 0.34 11.91 -20.81
CA ASP A 4 -0.44 12.60 -19.78
C ASP A 4 -0.35 11.79 -18.47
N ALA A 5 0.82 11.19 -18.18
CA ALA A 5 1.08 10.65 -16.85
C ALA A 5 1.21 11.84 -15.90
N ASP A 6 0.46 11.82 -14.80
CA ASP A 6 0.60 12.80 -13.73
C ASP A 6 2.08 12.85 -13.32
N PRO A 7 2.72 14.03 -13.21
CA PRO A 7 4.11 14.13 -12.77
C PRO A 7 4.41 13.38 -11.46
N MET A 8 3.42 13.23 -10.57
CA MET A 8 3.53 12.45 -9.34
C MET A 8 3.59 10.94 -9.59
N ASP A 9 2.80 10.44 -10.54
CA ASP A 9 2.83 9.02 -10.93
C ASP A 9 4.17 8.64 -11.55
N ALA A 10 4.69 9.50 -12.44
CA ALA A 10 6.00 9.30 -13.05
C ALA A 10 7.16 9.34 -12.03
N GLU A 11 7.04 10.13 -10.95
CA GLU A 11 7.98 10.18 -9.83
C GLU A 11 7.97 8.86 -9.06
N PHE A 12 6.77 8.40 -8.65
CA PHE A 12 6.61 7.16 -7.90
C PHE A 12 7.20 5.97 -8.67
N GLY A 13 6.88 5.83 -9.96
CA GLY A 13 7.42 4.78 -10.81
C GLY A 13 8.95 4.80 -10.90
N THR A 14 9.55 5.98 -11.07
CA THR A 14 11.01 6.16 -11.16
C THR A 14 11.70 5.76 -9.84
N VAL A 15 11.19 6.25 -8.70
CA VAL A 15 11.75 5.92 -7.38
C VAL A 15 11.56 4.43 -7.05
N ALA A 16 10.46 3.83 -7.47
CA ALA A 16 10.22 2.39 -7.35
C ALA A 16 11.27 1.57 -8.11
N GLU A 17 11.59 1.94 -9.36
CA GLU A 17 12.65 1.29 -10.14
C GLU A 17 14.02 1.39 -9.47
N TRP A 18 14.41 2.57 -9.01
CA TRP A 18 15.68 2.76 -8.31
C TRP A 18 15.74 1.97 -7.00
N THR A 19 14.64 1.94 -6.25
CA THR A 19 14.54 1.14 -5.02
C THR A 19 14.73 -0.34 -5.31
N ALA A 20 14.08 -0.85 -6.35
CA ALA A 20 14.20 -2.24 -6.77
C ALA A 20 15.64 -2.57 -7.19
N GLU A 21 16.28 -1.70 -7.97
CA GLU A 21 17.66 -1.89 -8.39
C GLU A 21 18.61 -1.94 -7.20
N VAL A 22 18.55 -0.94 -6.32
CA VAL A 22 19.44 -0.82 -5.15
C VAL A 22 19.24 -2.00 -4.20
N ALA A 23 17.99 -2.32 -3.86
CA ALA A 23 17.68 -3.44 -2.96
C ALA A 23 18.20 -4.78 -3.51
N SER A 24 18.03 -5.03 -4.81
CA SER A 24 18.55 -6.24 -5.47
C SER A 24 20.08 -6.33 -5.41
N GLN A 25 20.78 -5.22 -5.59
CA GLN A 25 22.24 -5.18 -5.54
C GLN A 25 22.79 -5.35 -4.12
N LEU A 26 22.09 -4.88 -3.09
CA LEU A 26 22.46 -5.09 -1.69
C LEU A 26 22.19 -6.53 -1.23
N GLY A 27 21.26 -7.24 -1.88
CA GLY A 27 21.01 -8.64 -1.64
C GLY A 27 19.57 -8.99 -1.26
N ARG A 28 19.25 -10.28 -1.29
CA ARG A 28 17.88 -10.80 -1.08
C ARG A 28 17.21 -10.31 0.20
N ASP A 29 17.98 -10.19 1.28
CA ASP A 29 17.45 -9.80 2.59
C ASP A 29 16.98 -8.34 2.65
N TYR A 30 17.40 -7.51 1.69
CA TYR A 30 17.03 -6.10 1.59
C TYR A 30 15.75 -5.87 0.80
N VAL A 31 15.35 -6.82 -0.03
CA VAL A 31 14.30 -6.64 -1.04
C VAL A 31 12.93 -6.44 -0.41
N ILE A 32 12.47 -7.36 0.46
CA ILE A 32 11.15 -7.25 1.10
C ILE A 32 11.06 -5.99 1.97
N PRO A 33 12.02 -5.70 2.89
CA PRO A 33 11.97 -4.50 3.70
C PRO A 33 11.88 -3.20 2.88
N ALA A 34 12.68 -3.08 1.83
CA ALA A 34 12.68 -1.90 0.98
C ALA A 34 11.40 -1.76 0.15
N ALA A 35 10.84 -2.87 -0.31
CA ALA A 35 9.62 -2.90 -1.11
C ALA A 35 8.33 -2.70 -0.28
N CYS A 36 8.39 -2.74 1.06
CA CYS A 36 7.28 -2.41 1.96
C CYS A 36 7.14 -0.90 2.24
N ARG A 37 7.88 -0.04 1.54
CA ARG A 37 7.84 1.41 1.73
C ARG A 37 6.41 1.95 1.61
N GLY A 38 5.92 2.64 2.65
CA GLY A 38 4.58 3.23 2.67
C GLY A 38 3.41 2.25 2.88
N SER A 39 3.65 0.95 2.78
CA SER A 39 2.60 -0.08 2.80
C SER A 39 2.47 -0.82 4.13
N GLY A 40 3.15 -0.36 5.17
CA GLY A 40 3.10 -0.95 6.49
C GLY A 40 4.40 -1.60 6.95
N GLN A 41 4.43 -1.90 8.23
CA GLN A 41 5.54 -2.56 8.90
C GLN A 41 5.18 -4.02 9.22
N PRO A 42 6.15 -4.89 9.51
CA PRO A 42 5.89 -6.33 9.76
C PRO A 42 4.75 -6.58 10.73
N ALA A 43 4.69 -5.89 11.87
CA ALA A 43 3.64 -6.09 12.87
C ALA A 43 2.22 -5.77 12.33
N ALA A 44 2.09 -4.80 11.42
CA ALA A 44 0.81 -4.47 10.79
C ALA A 44 0.43 -5.52 9.73
N LEU A 45 1.41 -6.04 8.98
CA LEU A 45 1.21 -7.11 8.01
C LEU A 45 0.83 -8.43 8.71
N ASP A 46 1.52 -8.78 9.79
CA ASP A 46 1.21 -9.97 10.63
C ASP A 46 -0.21 -9.87 11.20
N TRP A 47 -0.59 -8.70 11.70
CA TRP A 47 -1.93 -8.46 12.21
C TRP A 47 -2.99 -8.64 11.11
N LEU A 48 -2.75 -8.05 9.93
CA LEU A 48 -3.66 -8.18 8.79
C LEU A 48 -3.78 -9.64 8.36
N LEU A 49 -2.68 -10.39 8.24
CA LEU A 49 -2.71 -11.80 7.88
C LEU A 49 -3.46 -12.64 8.92
N THR A 50 -3.27 -12.36 10.22
CA THR A 50 -3.98 -13.03 11.30
C THR A 50 -5.48 -12.78 11.22
N GLU A 51 -5.91 -11.55 11.02
CA GLU A 51 -7.32 -11.19 10.97
C GLU A 51 -8.00 -11.53 9.62
N LEU A 52 -7.25 -11.55 8.53
CA LEU A 52 -7.73 -12.03 7.23
C LEU A 52 -7.91 -13.54 7.22
N ASP A 53 -7.07 -14.27 7.97
CA ASP A 53 -7.08 -15.72 8.12
C ASP A 53 -7.18 -16.47 6.78
N PRO A 54 -6.29 -16.19 5.81
CA PRO A 54 -6.34 -16.84 4.52
C PRO A 54 -5.85 -18.29 4.61
N ALA A 55 -6.56 -19.21 3.98
CA ALA A 55 -6.08 -20.59 3.87
C ALA A 55 -4.77 -20.65 3.04
N PRO A 56 -3.86 -21.57 3.34
CA PRO A 56 -2.69 -21.80 2.48
C PRO A 56 -3.09 -22.05 1.02
N GLY A 57 -2.42 -21.39 0.09
CA GLY A 57 -2.76 -21.44 -1.32
C GLY A 57 -3.92 -20.54 -1.76
N ALA A 58 -4.53 -19.78 -0.85
CA ALA A 58 -5.57 -18.81 -1.17
C ALA A 58 -5.05 -17.70 -2.12
N TRP A 59 -5.93 -17.20 -2.97
CA TRP A 59 -5.64 -16.04 -3.80
C TRP A 59 -5.83 -14.75 -3.00
N LEU A 60 -4.74 -14.01 -2.82
CA LEU A 60 -4.74 -12.64 -2.31
C LEU A 60 -4.62 -11.68 -3.49
N VAL A 61 -5.54 -10.72 -3.60
CA VAL A 61 -5.41 -9.62 -4.57
C VAL A 61 -4.99 -8.36 -3.83
N ASP A 62 -3.84 -7.80 -4.22
CA ASP A 62 -3.36 -6.50 -3.71
C ASP A 62 -3.71 -5.39 -4.70
N VAL A 63 -4.41 -4.36 -4.22
CA VAL A 63 -4.85 -3.21 -5.03
C VAL A 63 -4.02 -1.98 -4.66
N GLY A 64 -3.17 -1.56 -5.60
CA GLY A 64 -2.13 -0.56 -5.40
C GLY A 64 -0.89 -1.18 -4.75
N ALA A 65 -0.40 -2.27 -5.34
CA ALA A 65 0.65 -3.10 -4.75
C ALA A 65 2.04 -2.45 -4.72
N GLY A 66 2.26 -1.39 -5.48
CA GLY A 66 3.57 -0.76 -5.61
C GLY A 66 4.64 -1.77 -6.00
N LEU A 67 5.68 -1.90 -5.18
CA LEU A 67 6.75 -2.88 -5.40
C LEU A 67 6.41 -4.31 -4.95
N GLY A 68 5.28 -4.55 -4.29
CA GLY A 68 4.85 -5.89 -3.89
C GLY A 68 5.60 -6.49 -2.69
N GLY A 69 6.23 -5.66 -1.87
CA GLY A 69 6.91 -6.12 -0.65
C GLY A 69 5.97 -6.82 0.34
N PRO A 70 4.80 -6.23 0.65
CA PRO A 70 3.79 -6.87 1.49
C PRO A 70 3.33 -8.22 0.95
N ASP A 71 3.21 -8.35 -0.36
CA ASP A 71 2.78 -9.58 -1.02
C ASP A 71 3.82 -10.69 -0.91
N ALA A 72 5.09 -10.34 -1.12
CA ALA A 72 6.19 -11.27 -0.93
C ALA A 72 6.32 -11.71 0.54
N PHE A 73 6.10 -10.78 1.48
CA PHE A 73 6.01 -11.09 2.92
C PHE A 73 4.87 -12.06 3.19
N ALA A 74 3.66 -11.76 2.72
CA ALA A 74 2.49 -12.59 2.94
C ALA A 74 2.60 -13.99 2.30
N ALA A 75 3.20 -14.08 1.12
CA ALA A 75 3.47 -15.37 0.48
C ALA A 75 4.44 -16.23 1.30
N ALA A 76 5.48 -15.62 1.89
CA ALA A 76 6.44 -16.31 2.73
C ALA A 76 5.83 -16.76 4.07
N GLU A 77 5.04 -15.91 4.73
CA GLU A 77 4.51 -16.18 6.07
C GLU A 77 3.24 -17.06 6.06
N ALA A 78 2.33 -16.84 5.10
CA ALA A 78 1.03 -17.51 5.06
C ALA A 78 0.87 -18.52 3.90
N GLY A 79 1.87 -18.66 3.02
CA GLY A 79 1.81 -19.59 1.90
C GLY A 79 0.68 -19.29 0.90
N ILE A 80 0.26 -18.03 0.78
CA ILE A 80 -0.77 -17.58 -0.14
C ILE A 80 -0.22 -17.31 -1.54
N ARG A 81 -1.11 -17.05 -2.49
CA ARG A 81 -0.78 -16.73 -3.89
C ARG A 81 -1.19 -15.29 -4.20
N PRO A 82 -0.27 -14.32 -4.13
CA PRO A 82 -0.59 -12.94 -4.46
C PRO A 82 -0.82 -12.73 -5.96
N LEU A 83 -1.75 -11.83 -6.28
CA LEU A 83 -1.93 -11.19 -7.58
C LEU A 83 -1.91 -9.68 -7.36
N LEU A 84 -0.93 -9.01 -7.93
CA LEU A 84 -0.69 -7.59 -7.76
C LEU A 84 -1.43 -6.77 -8.81
N LEU A 85 -2.11 -5.72 -8.40
CA LEU A 85 -2.74 -4.73 -9.27
C LEU A 85 -2.12 -3.37 -8.95
N GLU A 86 -1.50 -2.72 -9.94
CA GLU A 86 -0.75 -1.49 -9.75
C GLU A 86 -0.94 -0.59 -10.98
N PRO A 87 -1.31 0.69 -10.84
CA PRO A 87 -1.49 1.59 -11.99
C PRO A 87 -0.17 1.97 -12.68
N GLU A 88 0.93 2.08 -11.91
CA GLU A 88 2.20 2.55 -12.44
C GLU A 88 2.97 1.44 -13.17
N HIS A 89 3.20 1.66 -14.47
CA HIS A 89 3.87 0.68 -15.33
C HIS A 89 5.28 0.32 -14.84
N ALA A 90 6.06 1.30 -14.43
CA ALA A 90 7.42 1.10 -13.94
C ALA A 90 7.43 0.29 -12.64
N ALA A 91 6.50 0.56 -11.72
CA ALA A 91 6.32 -0.22 -10.48
C ALA A 91 5.89 -1.67 -10.78
N CYS A 92 4.98 -1.89 -11.74
CA CYS A 92 4.64 -3.24 -12.21
C CYS A 92 5.86 -4.01 -12.68
N GLN A 93 6.70 -3.40 -13.53
CA GLN A 93 7.91 -4.04 -14.03
C GLN A 93 8.94 -4.31 -12.91
N ALA A 94 9.11 -3.36 -12.01
CA ALA A 94 10.02 -3.49 -10.87
C ALA A 94 9.58 -4.63 -9.94
N SER A 95 8.31 -4.69 -9.58
CA SER A 95 7.71 -5.74 -8.75
C SER A 95 7.87 -7.13 -9.39
N ALA A 96 7.55 -7.26 -10.68
CA ALA A 96 7.73 -8.52 -11.42
C ALA A 96 9.19 -8.99 -11.41
N ARG A 97 10.15 -8.07 -11.57
CA ARG A 97 11.59 -8.39 -11.50
C ARG A 97 12.04 -8.80 -10.11
N LEU A 98 11.53 -8.13 -9.06
CA LEU A 98 11.94 -8.39 -7.68
C LEU A 98 11.49 -9.76 -7.19
N PHE A 99 10.23 -10.11 -7.44
CA PHE A 99 9.59 -11.22 -6.76
C PHE A 99 9.10 -12.33 -7.71
N GLY A 100 9.00 -12.05 -9.01
CA GLY A 100 8.41 -13.00 -9.97
C GLY A 100 6.92 -13.25 -9.74
N LEU A 101 6.25 -12.37 -8.99
CA LEU A 101 4.82 -12.45 -8.73
C LEU A 101 4.02 -11.98 -9.95
N PRO A 102 2.81 -12.50 -10.17
CA PRO A 102 1.93 -12.01 -11.22
C PRO A 102 1.48 -10.59 -10.90
N VAL A 103 1.62 -9.68 -11.87
CA VAL A 103 1.22 -8.28 -11.75
C VAL A 103 0.42 -7.87 -12.98
N ILE A 104 -0.62 -7.08 -12.78
CA ILE A 104 -1.46 -6.50 -13.84
C ILE A 104 -1.49 -4.99 -13.63
N GLN A 105 -1.23 -4.23 -14.69
CA GLN A 105 -1.42 -2.78 -14.64
C GLN A 105 -2.92 -2.47 -14.60
N ALA A 106 -3.38 -1.82 -13.53
CA ALA A 106 -4.81 -1.56 -13.31
C ALA A 106 -5.06 -0.37 -12.40
N ASP A 107 -6.14 0.37 -12.71
CA ASP A 107 -6.69 1.41 -11.84
C ASP A 107 -7.52 0.77 -10.72
N ALA A 108 -7.34 1.24 -9.48
CA ALA A 108 -8.02 0.74 -8.30
C ALA A 108 -9.56 0.93 -8.34
N THR A 109 -10.05 1.87 -9.15
CA THR A 109 -11.49 2.16 -9.30
C THR A 109 -12.19 1.33 -10.37
N ALA A 110 -11.43 0.54 -11.16
CA ALA A 110 -11.95 -0.29 -12.25
C ALA A 110 -11.08 -1.55 -12.47
N LEU A 111 -11.18 -2.51 -11.56
CA LEU A 111 -10.32 -3.69 -11.55
C LEU A 111 -10.64 -4.68 -12.67
N PRO A 112 -9.65 -5.20 -13.42
CA PRO A 112 -9.84 -6.12 -14.55
C PRO A 112 -10.07 -7.58 -14.09
N LEU A 113 -10.82 -7.76 -13.02
CA LEU A 113 -11.14 -9.08 -12.45
C LEU A 113 -12.65 -9.28 -12.40
N ALA A 114 -13.08 -10.51 -12.62
CA ALA A 114 -14.48 -10.87 -12.44
C ALA A 114 -14.86 -10.88 -10.95
N ASP A 115 -16.18 -10.83 -10.68
CA ASP A 115 -16.73 -10.88 -9.33
C ASP A 115 -16.33 -12.16 -8.60
N GLY A 116 -15.97 -12.03 -7.32
CA GLY A 116 -15.71 -13.16 -6.44
C GLY A 116 -14.46 -13.99 -6.78
N ARG A 117 -13.49 -13.43 -7.51
CA ARG A 117 -12.27 -14.15 -7.92
C ARG A 117 -11.18 -14.22 -6.86
N ALA A 118 -11.19 -13.34 -5.88
CA ALA A 118 -10.24 -13.32 -4.78
C ALA A 118 -10.80 -14.05 -3.56
N ASP A 119 -9.99 -14.86 -2.88
CA ASP A 119 -10.33 -15.40 -1.56
C ASP A 119 -10.27 -14.31 -0.51
N VAL A 120 -9.23 -13.50 -0.56
CA VAL A 120 -9.03 -12.30 0.23
C VAL A 120 -8.43 -11.20 -0.66
N ALA A 121 -8.57 -9.95 -0.25
CA ALA A 121 -7.92 -8.83 -0.88
C ALA A 121 -7.35 -7.88 0.17
N TRP A 122 -6.40 -7.05 -0.20
CA TRP A 122 -5.99 -5.91 0.60
C TRP A 122 -5.65 -4.69 -0.27
N SER A 123 -5.51 -3.54 0.39
CA SER A 123 -5.01 -2.32 -0.20
C SER A 123 -4.33 -1.49 0.89
N LEU A 124 -3.05 -1.25 0.75
CA LEU A 124 -2.19 -0.76 1.82
C LEU A 124 -1.60 0.61 1.47
N GLY A 125 -2.15 1.67 2.09
CA GLY A 125 -1.68 3.05 1.89
C GLY A 125 -2.30 3.77 0.68
N VAL A 126 -3.16 3.12 -0.10
CA VAL A 126 -3.66 3.63 -1.39
C VAL A 126 -4.85 4.58 -1.25
N LEU A 127 -5.74 4.37 -0.27
CA LEU A 127 -7.01 5.10 -0.22
C LEU A 127 -6.84 6.62 -0.23
N CYS A 128 -5.77 7.15 0.37
CA CYS A 128 -5.51 8.59 0.43
C CYS A 128 -5.01 9.16 -0.91
N THR A 129 -4.40 8.36 -1.78
CA THR A 129 -3.88 8.82 -3.07
C THR A 129 -4.98 9.00 -4.13
N LEU A 130 -6.17 8.47 -3.88
CA LEU A 130 -7.28 8.57 -4.82
C LEU A 130 -7.94 9.95 -4.79
N PRO A 131 -8.32 10.51 -5.97
CA PRO A 131 -8.83 11.88 -6.08
C PRO A 131 -10.24 12.01 -5.47
N GLY A 132 -10.29 12.16 -4.15
CA GLY A 132 -11.51 12.45 -3.41
C GLY A 132 -12.42 11.25 -3.14
N ARG A 133 -13.56 11.54 -2.51
CA ARG A 133 -14.45 10.54 -1.90
C ARG A 133 -15.11 9.58 -2.90
N ASP A 134 -15.37 10.01 -4.12
CA ASP A 134 -16.05 9.18 -5.10
C ASP A 134 -15.11 8.09 -5.65
N ALA A 135 -13.84 8.42 -5.91
CA ALA A 135 -12.81 7.45 -6.28
C ALA A 135 -12.51 6.49 -5.11
N GLN A 136 -12.40 7.00 -3.87
CA GLN A 136 -12.26 6.18 -2.68
C GLN A 136 -13.40 5.19 -2.50
N LEU A 137 -14.64 5.63 -2.73
CA LEU A 137 -15.81 4.76 -2.69
C LEU A 137 -15.82 3.73 -3.82
N ALA A 138 -15.40 4.12 -5.02
CA ALA A 138 -15.31 3.22 -6.18
C ALA A 138 -14.31 2.09 -5.88
N MET A 139 -13.10 2.40 -5.39
CA MET A 139 -12.12 1.40 -4.99
C MET A 139 -12.67 0.41 -3.93
N LEU A 140 -13.34 0.91 -2.88
CA LEU A 140 -13.93 0.03 -1.87
C LEU A 140 -15.03 -0.88 -2.44
N ARG A 141 -15.80 -0.41 -3.43
CA ARG A 141 -16.78 -1.22 -4.14
C ARG A 141 -16.14 -2.28 -5.02
N GLU A 142 -15.04 -1.95 -5.68
CA GLU A 142 -14.28 -2.89 -6.48
C GLU A 142 -13.65 -3.98 -5.60
N LEU A 143 -13.03 -3.63 -4.47
CA LEU A 143 -12.53 -4.60 -3.49
C LEU A 143 -13.64 -5.55 -3.03
N ARG A 144 -14.84 -5.01 -2.70
CA ARG A 144 -15.98 -5.84 -2.35
C ARG A 144 -16.43 -6.75 -3.49
N ARG A 145 -16.44 -6.25 -4.72
CA ARG A 145 -16.89 -7.00 -5.91
C ARG A 145 -15.99 -8.18 -6.22
N ILE A 146 -14.68 -7.98 -6.17
CA ILE A 146 -13.70 -9.03 -6.54
C ILE A 146 -13.54 -10.11 -5.49
N VAL A 147 -13.83 -9.81 -4.22
CA VAL A 147 -13.71 -10.79 -3.13
C VAL A 147 -14.98 -11.66 -3.09
N ARG A 148 -14.75 -12.99 -2.99
CA ARG A 148 -15.86 -13.96 -2.92
C ARG A 148 -16.73 -13.77 -1.68
N PRO A 149 -17.99 -14.24 -1.70
CA PRO A 149 -18.82 -14.25 -0.50
C PRO A 149 -18.12 -14.95 0.68
N GLY A 150 -18.12 -14.28 1.85
CA GLY A 150 -17.42 -14.75 3.04
C GLY A 150 -15.93 -14.49 3.07
N GLY A 151 -15.32 -13.96 2.00
CA GLY A 151 -13.94 -13.50 1.99
C GLY A 151 -13.78 -12.16 2.74
N ARG A 152 -12.54 -11.81 3.08
CA ARG A 152 -12.21 -10.62 3.87
C ARG A 152 -11.32 -9.67 3.07
N ILE A 153 -11.36 -8.39 3.47
CA ILE A 153 -10.59 -7.31 2.83
C ILE A 153 -9.76 -6.62 3.91
N GLY A 154 -8.45 -6.57 3.72
CA GLY A 154 -7.53 -5.82 4.56
C GLY A 154 -7.30 -4.41 4.03
N LEU A 155 -7.25 -3.43 4.91
CA LEU A 155 -6.86 -2.07 4.56
C LEU A 155 -5.80 -1.56 5.53
N LEU A 156 -4.83 -0.81 5.01
CA LEU A 156 -4.03 0.13 5.80
C LEU A 156 -4.39 1.53 5.30
N VAL A 157 -4.85 2.40 6.20
CA VAL A 157 -5.35 3.72 5.84
C VAL A 157 -4.76 4.79 6.74
N TYR A 158 -4.29 5.88 6.14
CA TYR A 158 -4.00 7.13 6.86
C TYR A 158 -5.29 7.89 7.09
N VAL A 159 -5.61 8.17 8.34
CA VAL A 159 -6.87 8.79 8.77
C VAL A 159 -6.58 10.15 9.42
N ALA A 160 -7.25 11.19 8.94
CA ALA A 160 -7.16 12.51 9.54
C ALA A 160 -7.87 12.53 10.90
N VAL A 161 -7.12 12.86 11.96
CA VAL A 161 -7.64 13.03 13.32
C VAL A 161 -8.35 14.37 13.45
N ARG A 162 -7.84 15.39 12.75
CA ARG A 162 -8.44 16.73 12.63
C ARG A 162 -8.33 17.25 11.21
N GLN A 163 -9.13 18.22 10.84
CA GLN A 163 -9.05 18.95 9.57
C GLN A 163 -9.26 20.45 9.83
N PRO A 164 -8.63 21.36 9.05
CA PRO A 164 -7.67 21.05 7.99
C PRO A 164 -6.36 20.47 8.55
N LEU A 165 -5.60 19.78 7.70
CA LEU A 165 -4.24 19.32 7.97
C LEU A 165 -3.24 20.43 7.67
N ASP A 166 -2.12 20.45 8.40
CA ASP A 166 -1.04 21.41 8.18
C ASP A 166 -0.08 20.85 7.12
N ASP A 167 0.02 21.49 5.97
CA ASP A 167 0.93 21.14 4.86
C ASP A 167 0.89 19.64 4.44
N PRO A 168 -0.29 19.12 4.05
CA PRO A 168 -0.38 17.74 3.58
C PRO A 168 0.35 17.56 2.24
N PRO A 169 0.74 16.31 1.89
CA PRO A 169 1.22 16.01 0.54
C PRO A 169 0.24 16.48 -0.51
N GLU A 170 0.78 16.95 -1.63
CA GLU A 170 -0.04 17.37 -2.76
C GLU A 170 -0.72 16.15 -3.41
N GLY A 171 -1.99 16.29 -3.76
CA GLY A 171 -2.78 15.21 -4.37
C GLY A 171 -3.37 14.22 -3.37
N ASP A 172 -2.90 14.15 -2.13
CA ASP A 172 -3.44 13.24 -1.12
C ASP A 172 -4.75 13.72 -0.49
N HIS A 173 -5.68 12.78 -0.31
CA HIS A 173 -7.00 13.00 0.26
C HIS A 173 -7.25 12.10 1.49
N PHE A 174 -6.76 12.53 2.64
CA PHE A 174 -6.89 11.76 3.89
C PHE A 174 -8.33 11.84 4.44
N PRO A 175 -9.08 10.73 4.53
CA PRO A 175 -10.41 10.74 5.11
C PRO A 175 -10.33 10.97 6.63
N ALA A 176 -11.24 11.76 7.17
CA ALA A 176 -11.50 11.74 8.62
C ALA A 176 -12.20 10.45 9.02
N GLY A 177 -12.10 10.02 10.29
CA GLY A 177 -12.65 8.73 10.72
C GLY A 177 -14.12 8.53 10.38
N HIS A 178 -14.99 9.53 10.63
CA HIS A 178 -16.41 9.45 10.27
C HIS A 178 -16.68 9.38 8.76
N VAL A 179 -15.76 9.93 7.94
CA VAL A 179 -15.82 9.84 6.47
C VAL A 179 -15.46 8.43 6.04
N LEU A 180 -14.37 7.85 6.57
CA LEU A 180 -13.98 6.47 6.31
C LEU A 180 -15.10 5.49 6.67
N ASP A 181 -15.72 5.63 7.85
CA ASP A 181 -16.87 4.83 8.27
C ASP A 181 -18.05 4.96 7.30
N SER A 182 -18.30 6.16 6.79
CA SER A 182 -19.34 6.40 5.80
C SER A 182 -19.03 5.71 4.46
N LEU A 183 -17.79 5.80 3.97
CA LEU A 183 -17.33 5.16 2.75
C LEU A 183 -17.45 3.64 2.83
N VAL A 184 -16.99 3.04 3.92
CA VAL A 184 -17.09 1.58 4.18
C VAL A 184 -18.54 1.14 4.14
N ARG A 185 -19.45 1.82 4.87
CA ARG A 185 -20.88 1.48 4.84
C ARG A 185 -21.53 1.65 3.47
N ARG A 186 -21.21 2.74 2.74
CA ARG A 186 -21.73 3.02 1.39
C ARG A 186 -21.22 2.03 0.34
N ALA A 187 -20.03 1.46 0.55
CA ALA A 187 -19.53 0.36 -0.26
C ALA A 187 -20.22 -0.99 0.03
N GLY A 188 -21.09 -1.06 1.04
CA GLY A 188 -21.74 -2.30 1.48
C GLY A 188 -20.79 -3.21 2.24
N LEU A 189 -19.83 -2.63 2.93
CA LEU A 189 -18.84 -3.31 3.76
C LEU A 189 -19.15 -3.11 5.26
N ALA A 190 -18.63 -3.99 6.09
CA ALA A 190 -18.65 -3.88 7.55
C ALA A 190 -17.25 -4.12 8.11
N VAL A 191 -16.87 -3.36 9.14
CA VAL A 191 -15.61 -3.55 9.86
C VAL A 191 -15.77 -4.78 10.77
N LEU A 192 -14.87 -5.76 10.61
CA LEU A 192 -14.76 -6.95 11.46
C LEU A 192 -13.74 -6.73 12.58
N ALA A 193 -12.59 -6.15 12.23
CA ALA A 193 -11.52 -5.86 13.15
C ALA A 193 -10.84 -4.54 12.77
N ALA A 194 -10.30 -3.83 13.75
CA ALA A 194 -9.57 -2.59 13.56
C ALA A 194 -8.48 -2.45 14.62
N ALA A 195 -7.32 -1.93 14.21
CA ALA A 195 -6.23 -1.59 15.12
C ALA A 195 -5.49 -0.33 14.65
N ASN A 196 -4.77 0.30 15.59
CA ASN A 196 -3.93 1.44 15.29
C ASN A 196 -2.49 0.96 15.09
N ALA A 197 -1.93 1.13 13.89
CA ALA A 197 -0.59 0.67 13.56
C ALA A 197 0.51 1.34 14.40
N HIS A 198 0.31 2.57 14.88
CA HIS A 198 1.26 3.25 15.78
C HIS A 198 1.38 2.61 17.18
N ARG A 199 0.40 1.79 17.57
CA ARG A 199 0.41 1.06 18.85
C ARG A 199 0.98 -0.34 18.73
N MET A 200 1.33 -0.75 17.53
CA MET A 200 1.96 -2.05 17.26
C MET A 200 3.46 -1.99 17.56
N SER A 201 4.07 -3.15 17.70
CA SER A 201 5.51 -3.26 17.91
C SER A 201 6.27 -2.58 16.76
N PRO A 202 7.35 -1.83 17.06
CA PRO A 202 8.16 -1.25 16.00
C PRO A 202 8.82 -2.37 15.16
N PRO A 203 9.20 -2.07 13.92
CA PRO A 203 9.92 -3.04 13.11
C PRO A 203 11.18 -3.54 13.82
N PRO A 204 11.56 -4.83 13.66
CA PRO A 204 12.80 -5.37 14.18
C PRO A 204 14.02 -4.54 13.76
N ALA A 205 15.08 -4.51 14.55
CA ALA A 205 16.26 -3.69 14.28
C ALA A 205 16.93 -4.04 12.95
N ASP A 206 17.00 -5.31 12.60
CA ASP A 206 17.55 -5.78 11.34
C ASP A 206 16.71 -5.34 10.13
N TRP A 207 15.38 -5.33 10.27
CA TRP A 207 14.49 -4.77 9.25
C TRP A 207 14.77 -3.30 8.99
N ARG A 208 14.81 -2.50 10.06
CA ARG A 208 15.11 -1.06 9.97
C ARG A 208 16.47 -0.81 9.34
N ASN A 209 17.50 -1.54 9.80
CA ASN A 209 18.86 -1.40 9.26
C ASN A 209 18.92 -1.68 7.75
N ARG A 210 18.13 -2.64 7.27
CA ARG A 210 18.04 -2.96 5.84
C ARG A 210 17.36 -1.84 5.05
N VAL A 211 16.23 -1.32 5.55
CA VAL A 211 15.56 -0.15 4.93
C VAL A 211 16.50 1.03 4.85
N GLU A 212 17.13 1.41 5.97
CA GLU A 212 18.08 2.51 6.02
C GLU A 212 19.30 2.33 5.10
N ALA A 213 19.76 1.10 4.91
CA ALA A 213 20.87 0.82 3.99
C ALA A 213 20.47 1.09 2.53
N VAL A 214 19.24 0.68 2.14
CA VAL A 214 18.72 0.98 0.81
C VAL A 214 18.51 2.48 0.61
N GLU A 215 17.93 3.17 1.58
CA GLU A 215 17.74 4.62 1.55
C GLU A 215 19.06 5.38 1.43
N ARG A 216 20.07 5.03 2.22
CA ARG A 216 21.41 5.64 2.10
C ARG A 216 22.00 5.47 0.69
N GLU A 217 21.86 4.29 0.10
CA GLU A 217 22.39 4.02 -1.23
C GLU A 217 21.58 4.73 -2.33
N LEU A 218 20.25 4.84 -2.17
CA LEU A 218 19.41 5.67 -3.04
C LEU A 218 19.86 7.13 -3.03
N HIS A 219 20.05 7.71 -1.84
CA HIS A 219 20.50 9.09 -1.71
C HIS A 219 21.92 9.30 -2.26
N ARG A 220 22.81 8.32 -2.08
CA ARG A 220 24.15 8.37 -2.66
C ARG A 220 24.12 8.43 -4.18
N ARG A 221 23.20 7.70 -4.84
CA ARG A 221 23.13 7.63 -6.31
C ARG A 221 22.25 8.70 -6.91
N PHE A 222 21.09 8.93 -6.33
CA PHE A 222 20.01 9.71 -6.93
C PHE A 222 19.60 10.94 -6.12
N GLY A 223 20.26 11.25 -5.00
CA GLY A 223 19.87 12.33 -4.08
C GLY A 223 19.86 13.74 -4.71
N GLN A 224 20.50 13.92 -5.88
CA GLN A 224 20.45 15.20 -6.61
C GLN A 224 19.31 15.26 -7.63
N THR A 225 18.55 14.18 -7.84
CA THR A 225 17.43 14.15 -8.78
C THR A 225 16.20 14.83 -8.19
N THR A 226 15.39 15.43 -9.04
CA THR A 226 14.13 16.05 -8.61
C THR A 226 13.16 14.98 -8.07
N GLN A 227 13.08 13.84 -8.73
CA GLN A 227 12.18 12.74 -8.36
C GLN A 227 12.43 12.24 -6.93
N LEU A 228 13.68 11.96 -6.55
CA LEU A 228 13.95 11.48 -5.19
C LEU A 228 13.68 12.57 -4.15
N ARG A 229 14.04 13.83 -4.44
CA ARG A 229 13.76 14.94 -3.52
C ARG A 229 12.27 15.16 -3.31
N THR A 230 11.46 15.14 -4.38
CA THR A 230 10.01 15.25 -4.27
C THR A 230 9.44 14.10 -3.43
N SER A 231 9.86 12.87 -3.69
CA SER A 231 9.46 11.71 -2.91
C SER A 231 9.79 11.82 -1.42
N ASP A 232 11.00 12.31 -1.11
CA ASP A 232 11.43 12.55 0.27
C ASP A 232 10.61 13.65 0.95
N GLU A 233 10.31 14.74 0.23
CA GLU A 233 9.48 15.84 0.73
C GLU A 233 8.06 15.37 1.04
N GLN A 234 7.43 14.59 0.16
CA GLN A 234 6.09 14.03 0.38
C GLN A 234 6.09 13.06 1.58
N SER A 235 7.09 12.19 1.66
CA SER A 235 7.26 11.27 2.79
C SER A 235 7.47 12.01 4.11
N ALA A 236 8.27 13.09 4.10
CA ALA A 236 8.53 13.92 5.27
C ALA A 236 7.27 14.67 5.76
N ARG A 237 6.40 15.14 4.83
CA ARG A 237 5.11 15.76 5.17
C ARG A 237 4.19 14.76 5.88
N ILE A 238 4.04 13.53 5.36
CA ILE A 238 3.28 12.47 6.03
C ILE A 238 3.87 12.19 7.43
N GLY A 239 5.19 12.06 7.54
CA GLY A 239 5.89 11.85 8.82
C GLY A 239 5.55 12.93 9.85
N LYS A 240 5.63 14.22 9.48
CA LYS A 240 5.28 15.35 10.36
C LYS A 240 3.81 15.32 10.82
N LEU A 241 2.89 14.96 9.91
CA LEU A 241 1.46 14.85 10.26
C LEU A 241 1.20 13.68 11.22
N LEU A 242 1.92 12.58 11.09
CA LEU A 242 1.86 11.44 12.02
C LEU A 242 2.46 11.80 13.39
N GLU A 243 3.65 12.40 13.41
CA GLU A 243 4.35 12.82 14.63
C GLU A 243 3.55 13.87 15.42
N SER A 244 2.90 14.81 14.74
CA SER A 244 2.05 15.83 15.36
C SER A 244 0.66 15.31 15.76
N GLY A 245 0.34 14.04 15.48
CA GLY A 245 -0.96 13.44 15.77
C GLY A 245 -2.12 13.95 14.90
N GLN A 246 -1.84 14.64 13.80
CA GLN A 246 -2.86 15.08 12.86
C GLN A 246 -3.33 13.95 11.95
N LEU A 247 -2.45 13.00 11.65
CA LEU A 247 -2.77 11.73 11.02
C LEU A 247 -2.57 10.58 12.01
N THR A 248 -3.29 9.51 11.78
CA THR A 248 -3.07 8.21 12.40
C THR A 248 -3.16 7.12 11.34
N THR A 249 -2.40 6.03 11.52
CA THR A 249 -2.47 4.88 10.63
C THR A 249 -3.37 3.81 11.24
N GLN A 250 -4.44 3.46 10.55
CA GLN A 250 -5.33 2.37 10.94
C GLN A 250 -5.16 1.18 10.02
N VAL A 251 -5.22 -0.01 10.59
CA VAL A 251 -5.40 -1.26 9.87
C VAL A 251 -6.79 -1.81 10.15
N LEU A 252 -7.49 -2.22 9.11
CA LEU A 252 -8.88 -2.66 9.16
C LEU A 252 -9.02 -4.00 8.45
N VAL A 253 -9.89 -4.86 8.97
CA VAL A 253 -10.40 -6.00 8.22
C VAL A 253 -11.91 -5.85 8.04
N LEU A 254 -12.34 -5.95 6.80
CA LEU A 254 -13.70 -5.74 6.35
C LEU A 254 -14.29 -7.01 5.75
N SER A 255 -15.62 -7.12 5.77
CA SER A 255 -16.37 -8.12 5.01
C SER A 255 -17.51 -7.49 4.22
N GLY A 256 -17.93 -8.15 3.14
CA GLY A 256 -19.20 -7.84 2.48
C GLY A 256 -20.39 -8.07 3.44
N ARG A 257 -21.37 -7.15 3.40
CA ARG A 257 -22.67 -7.32 4.08
C ARG A 257 -23.58 -8.18 3.26
#